data_1c1cf665bfff59fe4f16e9b452117fc1
#
_entry.id   1c1cf665bfff59fe4f16e9b452117fc1
#
_cell.length_a   1.000
_cell.length_b   1.000
_cell.length_c   1.000
_cell.angle_alpha   90.00
_cell.angle_beta   90.00
_cell.angle_gamma   90.00
#
_symmetry.space_group_name_H-M   'P 1'
#
loop_
_entity.id
_entity.type
_entity.pdbx_description
1 polymer ?
#
loop_
_entity_poly.entity_id
_entity_poly.type
_entity_poly.pdbx_seq_one_letter_code
_entity_poly.pdbx_strand_id
1 'polypeptide(L)'
;MNMDCPAVNFHGIELQSHEKGDSKQNSFCALRTLTNLEEHEILTSSGLYQRVYVQPNKNKTAIITYHDIGTNHTSFLSLFNNPEMRVITENFTVYHICAPGHHENATNISFGEPGQDQVLLSSQPDIQKQRQSISSVTGSRGSIFEAVRRRSSLILNRSRYPSMDQLADMITSILVHFGINYFLGFGMGAGSNILARYALRYPDQVLGLFLINPNASTHGYYQWFRNVWSDLPALERGVLTDNLMSQLEAHWFGFGLVENADVANFYESLTRSLNPANLAGYIRSYVDRTPLPLVRPIPGPPMPDTHTNPNEEPSVILTEVCLVTGDRAVELSRALADMNGRMDPKRTQFLMMPDCTGMVMEENPSKLIMNFLHFLRSIGHVINLTPEKMRQQATDLQQSMLEELPETCLPAKLVMEPEV
;
A
#
# COMPACT_ATOMS: atom_id res chain seq x y z
N MET A 1 -11.99 -62.62 -17.37
CA MET A 1 -13.25 -61.93 -17.12
C MET A 1 -12.95 -60.44 -17.15
N ASN A 2 -13.15 -59.87 -18.32
CA ASN A 2 -13.04 -58.41 -18.54
C ASN A 2 -14.37 -57.82 -18.10
N MET A 3 -14.29 -56.78 -17.26
CA MET A 3 -15.44 -55.91 -17.01
C MET A 3 -15.10 -54.53 -17.59
N ASP A 4 -15.77 -54.24 -18.69
CA ASP A 4 -15.80 -52.95 -19.35
C ASP A 4 -16.56 -51.94 -18.47
N CYS A 5 -15.94 -50.80 -18.14
CA CYS A 5 -16.63 -49.62 -17.61
C CYS A 5 -17.10 -48.78 -18.82
N PRO A 6 -18.35 -48.30 -18.83
CA PRO A 6 -18.84 -47.43 -19.89
C PRO A 6 -18.27 -46.03 -19.80
N ALA A 7 -17.80 -45.53 -20.93
CA ALA A 7 -17.40 -44.15 -21.12
C ALA A 7 -18.60 -43.21 -20.94
N VAL A 8 -18.50 -42.27 -19.99
CA VAL A 8 -19.47 -41.18 -19.82
C VAL A 8 -19.07 -40.05 -20.79
N ASN A 9 -19.93 -39.81 -21.76
CA ASN A 9 -19.83 -38.71 -22.72
C ASN A 9 -20.13 -37.39 -22.02
N PHE A 10 -19.10 -36.54 -21.82
CA PHE A 10 -19.27 -35.13 -21.47
C PHE A 10 -19.40 -34.31 -22.77
N HIS A 11 -20.61 -34.24 -23.31
CA HIS A 11 -20.98 -33.18 -24.25
C HIS A 11 -22.22 -32.47 -23.70
N GLY A 12 -22.04 -31.22 -23.29
CA GLY A 12 -23.15 -30.31 -23.00
C GLY A 12 -23.07 -29.59 -21.68
N ILE A 13 -22.00 -28.81 -21.40
CA ILE A 13 -22.01 -27.61 -20.53
C ILE A 13 -20.77 -26.77 -20.91
N GLU A 14 -20.79 -26.16 -22.04
CA GLU A 14 -19.92 -25.07 -22.41
C GLU A 14 -20.81 -24.06 -23.14
N LEU A 15 -21.20 -23.00 -22.43
CA LEU A 15 -21.63 -21.71 -23.02
C LEU A 15 -22.42 -20.85 -22.02
N GLN A 16 -21.89 -20.62 -20.80
CA GLN A 16 -22.44 -19.54 -19.95
C GLN A 16 -21.43 -18.79 -19.06
N SER A 17 -20.14 -19.06 -19.17
CA SER A 17 -19.11 -18.44 -18.32
C SER A 17 -18.35 -17.27 -18.95
N HIS A 18 -18.51 -16.97 -20.24
CA HIS A 18 -17.74 -15.92 -20.93
C HIS A 18 -18.32 -14.50 -20.81
N GLU A 19 -19.62 -14.33 -20.65
CA GLU A 19 -20.20 -12.97 -20.63
C GLU A 19 -20.08 -12.22 -19.30
N LYS A 20 -19.84 -12.92 -18.19
CA LYS A 20 -19.65 -12.25 -16.88
C LYS A 20 -18.20 -11.82 -16.62
N GLY A 21 -17.23 -12.36 -17.33
CA GLY A 21 -15.81 -11.98 -17.24
C GLY A 21 -15.55 -10.61 -17.88
N ASP A 22 -16.01 -10.43 -19.10
CA ASP A 22 -15.71 -9.24 -19.90
C ASP A 22 -16.26 -7.93 -19.31
N SER A 23 -17.45 -7.97 -18.69
CA SER A 23 -18.01 -6.78 -18.06
C SER A 23 -17.26 -6.33 -16.79
N LYS A 24 -16.73 -7.28 -16.01
CA LYS A 24 -15.91 -6.98 -14.82
C LYS A 24 -14.50 -6.51 -15.23
N GLN A 25 -13.94 -7.08 -16.29
CA GLN A 25 -12.62 -6.74 -16.83
C GLN A 25 -12.59 -5.30 -17.34
N ASN A 26 -13.59 -4.90 -18.12
CA ASN A 26 -13.73 -3.53 -18.61
C ASN A 26 -13.90 -2.52 -17.46
N SER A 27 -14.62 -2.89 -16.40
CA SER A 27 -14.81 -2.02 -15.24
C SER A 27 -13.53 -1.84 -14.40
N PHE A 28 -12.73 -2.92 -14.22
CA PHE A 28 -11.48 -2.87 -13.47
C PHE A 28 -10.40 -2.01 -14.16
N CYS A 29 -10.26 -2.13 -15.48
CA CYS A 29 -9.36 -1.26 -16.26
C CYS A 29 -9.84 0.19 -16.33
N ALA A 30 -11.14 0.43 -16.48
CA ALA A 30 -11.72 1.77 -16.57
C ALA A 30 -11.54 2.57 -15.26
N LEU A 31 -11.70 1.96 -14.09
CA LEU A 31 -11.55 2.62 -12.80
C LEU A 31 -10.14 3.18 -12.56
N ARG A 32 -9.13 2.71 -13.26
CA ARG A 32 -7.74 3.18 -13.11
C ARG A 32 -7.41 4.44 -13.88
N THR A 33 -8.19 4.76 -14.88
CA THR A 33 -7.94 5.91 -15.77
C THR A 33 -8.74 7.16 -15.39
N LEU A 34 -9.67 7.06 -14.45
CA LEU A 34 -10.66 8.11 -14.15
C LEU A 34 -10.16 9.25 -13.25
N THR A 35 -8.97 9.17 -12.65
CA THR A 35 -8.50 10.22 -11.73
C THR A 35 -7.42 11.09 -12.34
N ASN A 36 -7.67 12.39 -12.26
CA ASN A 36 -6.66 13.41 -12.51
C ASN A 36 -5.80 13.52 -11.23
N LEU A 37 -4.65 12.82 -11.19
CA LEU A 37 -3.71 12.87 -10.09
C LEU A 37 -2.71 13.99 -10.32
N GLU A 38 -2.46 14.80 -9.30
CA GLU A 38 -1.35 15.75 -9.29
C GLU A 38 -0.06 15.03 -8.92
N GLU A 39 0.93 15.09 -9.79
CA GLU A 39 2.24 14.46 -9.56
C GLU A 39 3.19 15.46 -8.90
N HIS A 40 3.81 15.05 -7.79
CA HIS A 40 4.80 15.82 -7.06
C HIS A 40 6.09 15.02 -6.91
N GLU A 41 7.23 15.66 -7.16
CA GLU A 41 8.55 15.10 -6.92
C GLU A 41 9.17 15.80 -5.70
N ILE A 42 9.47 15.05 -4.65
CA ILE A 42 9.87 15.56 -3.35
C ILE A 42 11.26 15.09 -3.02
N LEU A 43 12.18 16.04 -2.78
CA LEU A 43 13.50 15.73 -2.27
C LEU A 43 13.41 15.39 -0.79
N THR A 44 13.75 14.16 -0.44
CA THR A 44 13.71 13.68 0.94
C THR A 44 14.99 13.99 1.71
N SER A 45 14.92 13.86 3.02
CA SER A 45 16.09 14.06 3.92
C SER A 45 17.24 13.09 3.63
N SER A 46 16.99 11.99 2.95
CA SER A 46 18.01 11.04 2.50
C SER A 46 18.76 11.49 1.23
N GLY A 47 18.35 12.58 0.59
CA GLY A 47 18.93 13.06 -0.67
C GLY A 47 18.37 12.36 -1.90
N LEU A 48 17.32 11.56 -1.76
CA LEU A 48 16.61 10.90 -2.86
C LEU A 48 15.32 11.64 -3.18
N TYR A 49 14.99 11.67 -4.47
CA TYR A 49 13.68 12.10 -4.92
C TYR A 49 12.65 10.97 -4.73
N GLN A 50 11.48 11.35 -4.24
CA GLN A 50 10.33 10.47 -4.08
C GLN A 50 9.11 11.08 -4.73
N ARG A 51 8.39 10.29 -5.53
CA ARG A 51 7.16 10.76 -6.17
C ARG A 51 5.94 10.46 -5.34
N VAL A 52 5.04 11.44 -5.30
CA VAL A 52 3.75 11.37 -4.63
C VAL A 52 2.68 11.82 -5.61
N TYR A 53 1.66 10.99 -5.76
CA TYR A 53 0.50 11.27 -6.59
C TYR A 53 -0.66 11.65 -5.70
N VAL A 54 -1.18 12.86 -5.88
CA VAL A 54 -2.19 13.43 -4.99
C VAL A 54 -3.55 13.43 -5.67
N GLN A 55 -4.52 12.84 -5.00
CA GLN A 55 -5.94 13.03 -5.30
C GLN A 55 -6.40 14.27 -4.52
N PRO A 56 -6.49 15.46 -5.19
CA PRO A 56 -6.63 16.71 -4.45
C PRO A 56 -8.04 16.86 -3.86
N ASN A 57 -8.08 17.15 -2.58
CA ASN A 57 -9.28 17.62 -1.90
C ASN A 57 -8.89 18.65 -0.84
N LYS A 58 -9.13 19.93 -1.14
CA LYS A 58 -8.60 21.05 -0.35
C LYS A 58 -9.06 21.00 1.11
N ASN A 59 -8.10 21.23 2.02
CA ASN A 59 -8.32 21.37 3.46
C ASN A 59 -8.94 20.14 4.14
N LYS A 60 -8.65 18.95 3.66
CA LYS A 60 -9.12 17.70 4.26
C LYS A 60 -8.00 16.95 4.96
N THR A 61 -8.38 16.09 5.89
CA THR A 61 -7.45 15.18 6.56
C THR A 61 -6.74 14.31 5.51
N ALA A 62 -5.46 14.06 5.70
CA ALA A 62 -4.65 13.28 4.78
C ALA A 62 -4.84 11.77 4.98
N ILE A 63 -5.00 11.04 3.89
CA ILE A 63 -4.74 9.61 3.80
C ILE A 63 -3.43 9.44 3.04
N ILE A 64 -2.48 8.72 3.60
CA ILE A 64 -1.24 8.35 2.94
C ILE A 64 -1.28 6.87 2.60
N THR A 65 -1.12 6.54 1.32
CA THR A 65 -1.00 5.15 0.89
C THR A 65 0.46 4.80 0.61
N TYR A 66 0.86 3.56 0.92
CA TYR A 66 2.18 3.03 0.59
C TYR A 66 2.06 1.60 0.04
N HIS A 67 2.62 1.38 -1.16
CA HIS A 67 2.47 0.16 -1.94
C HIS A 67 3.43 -0.97 -1.51
N ASP A 68 3.14 -2.18 -1.99
CA ASP A 68 3.96 -3.37 -1.77
C ASP A 68 5.16 -3.45 -2.75
N ILE A 69 6.07 -4.40 -2.51
CA ILE A 69 7.13 -4.77 -3.46
C ILE A 69 6.52 -5.25 -4.77
N GLY A 70 7.18 -4.95 -5.88
CA GLY A 70 6.69 -5.31 -7.21
C GLY A 70 5.54 -4.45 -7.73
N THR A 71 5.11 -3.43 -6.99
CA THR A 71 3.98 -2.56 -7.34
C THR A 71 4.35 -1.08 -7.26
N ASN A 72 3.41 -0.20 -7.55
CA ASN A 72 3.49 1.24 -7.36
C ASN A 72 2.13 1.82 -6.96
N HIS A 73 1.98 3.15 -7.00
CA HIS A 73 0.74 3.84 -6.65
C HIS A 73 -0.49 3.36 -7.42
N THR A 74 -0.33 2.86 -8.65
CA THR A 74 -1.45 2.42 -9.49
C THR A 74 -2.19 1.22 -8.93
N SER A 75 -1.55 0.45 -8.02
CA SER A 75 -2.19 -0.67 -7.32
C SER A 75 -3.36 -0.23 -6.43
N PHE A 76 -3.39 1.02 -5.99
CA PHE A 76 -4.48 1.55 -5.18
C PHE A 76 -5.62 2.16 -6.00
N LEU A 77 -5.39 2.49 -7.28
CA LEU A 77 -6.34 3.29 -8.06
C LEU A 77 -7.66 2.57 -8.30
N SER A 78 -7.66 1.26 -8.46
CA SER A 78 -8.90 0.49 -8.60
C SER A 78 -9.83 0.63 -7.38
N LEU A 79 -9.25 0.66 -6.17
CA LEU A 79 -10.01 0.83 -4.93
C LEU A 79 -10.41 2.29 -4.70
N PHE A 80 -9.46 3.24 -4.83
CA PHE A 80 -9.72 4.66 -4.52
C PHE A 80 -10.58 5.36 -5.56
N ASN A 81 -10.66 4.83 -6.79
CA ASN A 81 -11.58 5.27 -7.84
C ASN A 81 -12.91 4.51 -7.84
N ASN A 82 -13.06 3.51 -6.97
CA ASN A 82 -14.33 2.81 -6.84
C ASN A 82 -15.45 3.80 -6.46
N PRO A 83 -16.62 3.75 -7.11
CA PRO A 83 -17.74 4.64 -6.79
C PRO A 83 -18.12 4.63 -5.31
N GLU A 84 -18.06 3.48 -4.65
CA GLU A 84 -18.35 3.36 -3.20
C GLU A 84 -17.29 4.06 -2.33
N MET A 85 -16.05 4.22 -2.81
CA MET A 85 -14.97 4.91 -2.10
C MET A 85 -15.13 6.44 -2.12
N ARG A 86 -15.92 6.98 -3.04
CA ARG A 86 -16.16 8.41 -3.20
C ARG A 86 -16.53 9.11 -1.91
N VAL A 87 -17.35 8.46 -1.10
CA VAL A 87 -17.78 8.96 0.22
C VAL A 87 -16.56 9.24 1.14
N ILE A 88 -15.51 8.44 1.02
CA ILE A 88 -14.27 8.64 1.78
C ILE A 88 -13.41 9.69 1.08
N THR A 89 -13.18 9.56 -0.23
CA THR A 89 -12.31 10.47 -0.98
C THR A 89 -12.82 11.91 -1.04
N GLU A 90 -14.14 12.15 -0.91
CA GLU A 90 -14.72 13.49 -0.74
C GLU A 90 -14.39 14.15 0.61
N ASN A 91 -14.00 13.36 1.61
CA ASN A 91 -13.71 13.83 2.97
C ASN A 91 -12.22 13.82 3.32
N PHE A 92 -11.37 13.28 2.46
CA PHE A 92 -9.93 13.17 2.68
C PHE A 92 -9.16 13.59 1.43
N THR A 93 -7.94 14.09 1.61
CA THR A 93 -6.98 14.22 0.53
C THR A 93 -6.11 12.96 0.52
N VAL A 94 -5.99 12.29 -0.60
CA VAL A 94 -5.24 11.03 -0.71
C VAL A 94 -3.88 11.29 -1.36
N TYR A 95 -2.83 10.85 -0.69
CA TYR A 95 -1.43 10.95 -1.12
C TYR A 95 -0.89 9.54 -1.36
N HIS A 96 -0.75 9.17 -2.62
CA HIS A 96 -0.19 7.88 -3.01
C HIS A 96 1.34 7.99 -3.12
N ILE A 97 2.06 7.45 -2.16
CA ILE A 97 3.52 7.46 -2.16
C ILE A 97 4.05 6.32 -3.02
N CYS A 98 4.93 6.63 -3.97
CA CYS A 98 5.76 5.63 -4.62
C CYS A 98 7.07 5.47 -3.87
N ALA A 99 7.50 4.24 -3.64
CA ALA A 99 8.86 3.97 -3.19
C ALA A 99 9.86 4.60 -4.18
N PRO A 100 11.05 5.02 -3.75
CA PRO A 100 12.02 5.68 -4.61
C PRO A 100 12.26 4.90 -5.92
N GLY A 101 12.09 5.57 -7.06
CA GLY A 101 12.29 4.97 -8.38
C GLY A 101 11.26 3.90 -8.80
N HIS A 102 10.06 3.88 -8.19
CA HIS A 102 8.95 2.98 -8.57
C HIS A 102 7.82 3.67 -9.35
N HIS A 103 8.03 4.92 -9.74
CA HIS A 103 7.14 5.60 -10.67
C HIS A 103 7.38 5.13 -12.10
N GLU A 104 6.44 5.45 -12.97
CA GLU A 104 6.53 5.11 -14.40
C GLU A 104 7.77 5.74 -15.05
N ASN A 105 8.46 5.00 -15.91
CA ASN A 105 9.70 5.43 -16.59
C ASN A 105 10.83 5.89 -15.67
N ALA A 106 10.86 5.39 -14.42
CA ALA A 106 11.92 5.73 -13.49
C ALA A 106 13.29 5.29 -13.99
N THR A 107 14.27 6.17 -13.87
CA THR A 107 15.70 5.82 -14.06
C THR A 107 16.26 5.11 -12.82
N ASN A 108 17.43 4.51 -12.96
CA ASN A 108 18.13 3.96 -11.80
C ASN A 108 18.36 5.06 -10.76
N ILE A 109 18.08 4.75 -9.50
CA ILE A 109 18.39 5.65 -8.40
C ILE A 109 19.89 5.82 -8.35
N SER A 110 20.34 7.07 -8.49
CA SER A 110 21.73 7.47 -8.27
C SER A 110 21.82 8.27 -6.98
N PHE A 111 22.73 7.85 -6.12
CA PHE A 111 23.09 8.67 -4.96
C PHE A 111 24.14 9.66 -5.43
N GLY A 112 23.80 10.97 -5.47
CA GLY A 112 24.69 12.01 -5.91
C GLY A 112 26.02 12.04 -5.11
N GLU A 113 27.13 12.35 -5.78
CA GLU A 113 28.43 12.60 -5.15
C GLU A 113 28.33 13.79 -4.16
N PRO A 114 29.02 13.75 -3.01
CA PRO A 114 28.88 14.73 -1.93
C PRO A 114 29.39 16.14 -2.23
N GLY A 115 29.46 16.52 -3.47
CA GLY A 115 29.99 17.86 -3.84
C GLY A 115 29.19 18.58 -4.91
N GLN A 116 28.48 17.89 -5.78
CA GLN A 116 27.77 18.51 -6.90
C GLN A 116 26.35 18.93 -6.54
N ASP A 117 25.65 18.16 -5.74
CA ASP A 117 24.25 18.44 -5.42
C ASP A 117 24.07 19.55 -4.38
N GLN A 118 25.08 19.82 -3.52
CA GLN A 118 24.99 20.95 -2.58
C GLN A 118 25.01 22.30 -3.31
N VAL A 119 25.61 22.41 -4.46
CA VAL A 119 25.64 23.64 -5.26
C VAL A 119 24.32 23.84 -6.01
N LEU A 120 23.72 22.77 -6.53
CA LEU A 120 22.39 22.81 -7.18
C LEU A 120 21.27 23.03 -6.14
N LEU A 121 21.37 22.42 -4.96
CA LEU A 121 20.44 22.59 -3.85
C LEU A 121 20.44 24.03 -3.27
N SER A 122 21.59 24.72 -3.34
CA SER A 122 21.69 26.12 -2.86
C SER A 122 21.11 27.14 -3.81
N SER A 123 20.88 26.78 -5.08
CA SER A 123 20.40 27.65 -6.14
C SER A 123 18.91 27.54 -6.45
N GLN A 124 18.19 26.60 -5.83
CA GLN A 124 16.73 26.46 -6.02
C GLN A 124 15.95 27.21 -4.94
N PRO A 125 15.07 28.15 -5.29
CA PRO A 125 14.33 28.99 -4.34
C PRO A 125 13.37 28.19 -3.43
N ASP A 126 12.89 27.03 -3.89
CA ASP A 126 11.95 26.21 -3.12
C ASP A 126 12.61 25.48 -1.96
N ILE A 127 13.88 25.14 -2.04
CA ILE A 127 14.63 24.50 -0.95
C ILE A 127 14.98 25.50 0.14
N GLN A 128 15.18 26.76 -0.20
CA GLN A 128 15.35 27.82 0.81
C GLN A 128 14.06 28.06 1.60
N LYS A 129 12.89 28.03 0.94
CA LYS A 129 11.58 28.07 1.62
C LYS A 129 11.35 26.87 2.52
N GLN A 130 11.70 25.67 2.05
CA GLN A 130 11.60 24.44 2.82
C GLN A 130 12.52 24.45 4.06
N ARG A 131 13.76 24.98 3.95
CA ARG A 131 14.66 25.18 5.08
C ARG A 131 14.14 26.20 6.08
N GLN A 132 13.50 27.28 5.63
CA GLN A 132 12.90 28.31 6.48
C GLN A 132 11.64 27.82 7.17
N SER A 133 10.77 27.03 6.50
CA SER A 133 9.60 26.40 7.13
C SER A 133 9.99 25.39 8.20
N ILE A 134 11.06 24.61 7.96
CA ILE A 134 11.60 23.67 8.94
C ILE A 134 12.14 24.41 10.18
N SER A 135 12.81 25.55 9.98
CA SER A 135 13.36 26.34 11.11
C SER A 135 12.27 27.04 11.94
N SER A 136 11.14 27.42 11.35
CA SER A 136 10.03 28.07 12.04
C SER A 136 9.15 27.14 12.86
N VAL A 137 9.08 25.84 12.49
CA VAL A 137 8.36 24.81 13.26
C VAL A 137 9.17 24.32 14.48
N THR A 138 10.49 24.57 14.50
CA THR A 138 11.40 24.05 15.54
C THR A 138 11.50 24.91 16.79
N GLY A 139 10.64 25.89 17.02
CA GLY A 139 10.67 26.78 18.19
C GLY A 139 10.60 26.08 19.57
N SER A 140 10.39 24.77 19.65
CA SER A 140 10.43 24.01 20.92
C SER A 140 10.84 22.52 20.76
N ARG A 141 11.10 22.01 19.53
CA ARG A 141 11.35 20.59 19.25
C ARG A 141 12.64 20.31 18.45
N GLY A 142 13.63 21.17 18.55
CA GLY A 142 14.91 21.07 17.82
C GLY A 142 15.68 19.75 17.99
N SER A 143 15.37 18.95 19.01
CA SER A 143 16.10 17.72 19.31
C SER A 143 15.75 16.53 18.37
N ILE A 144 14.50 16.45 17.88
CA ILE A 144 14.04 15.30 17.07
C ILE A 144 14.61 15.41 15.65
N PHE A 145 14.59 16.58 15.05
CA PHE A 145 15.12 16.80 13.70
C PHE A 145 16.65 16.63 13.63
N GLU A 146 17.35 17.10 14.67
CA GLU A 146 18.80 16.86 14.76
C GLU A 146 19.16 15.41 15.04
N ALA A 147 18.37 14.69 15.82
CA ALA A 147 18.56 13.26 16.06
C ALA A 147 18.32 12.43 14.80
N VAL A 148 17.29 12.76 14.02
CA VAL A 148 17.02 12.14 12.69
C VAL A 148 18.17 12.46 11.74
N ARG A 149 18.63 13.71 11.67
CA ARG A 149 19.75 14.11 10.81
C ARG A 149 21.08 13.45 11.20
N ARG A 150 21.36 13.26 12.49
CA ARG A 150 22.59 12.60 12.97
C ARG A 150 22.54 11.08 12.76
N ARG A 151 21.39 10.41 12.91
CA ARG A 151 21.26 8.98 12.63
C ARG A 151 21.31 8.68 11.13
N SER A 152 20.66 9.48 10.28
CA SER A 152 20.68 9.33 8.83
C SER A 152 22.07 9.60 8.21
N SER A 153 22.88 10.47 8.80
CA SER A 153 24.18 10.84 8.26
C SER A 153 25.30 9.85 8.56
N LEU A 154 25.12 8.92 9.49
CA LEU A 154 26.22 8.07 9.96
C LEU A 154 26.39 6.74 9.23
N ILE A 155 25.41 6.28 8.43
CA ILE A 155 25.51 4.97 7.74
C ILE A 155 24.87 5.00 6.33
N LEU A 156 25.08 6.04 5.54
CA LEU A 156 24.80 5.97 4.12
C LEU A 156 26.01 5.36 3.41
N ASN A 157 26.03 4.03 3.33
CA ASN A 157 26.78 3.35 2.29
C ASN A 157 26.08 3.70 0.98
N ARG A 158 26.56 4.75 0.30
CA ARG A 158 25.95 5.51 -0.81
C ARG A 158 25.59 4.71 -2.07
N SER A 159 25.73 3.41 -2.03
CA SER A 159 25.46 2.52 -3.16
C SER A 159 24.26 1.58 -2.94
N ARG A 160 23.52 1.71 -1.86
CA ARG A 160 22.41 0.80 -1.54
C ARG A 160 21.07 1.52 -1.50
N TYR A 161 20.03 0.86 -2.02
CA TYR A 161 18.64 1.25 -1.86
C TYR A 161 18.30 1.49 -0.37
N PRO A 162 17.44 2.48 0.00
CA PRO A 162 17.11 2.78 1.38
C PRO A 162 16.53 1.57 2.13
N SER A 163 16.94 1.36 3.37
CA SER A 163 16.33 0.34 4.24
C SER A 163 14.87 0.67 4.56
N MET A 164 14.11 -0.33 5.05
CA MET A 164 12.71 -0.12 5.44
C MET A 164 12.56 1.00 6.49
N ASP A 165 13.53 1.14 7.38
CA ASP A 165 13.57 2.22 8.37
C ASP A 165 13.82 3.60 7.74
N GLN A 166 14.72 3.67 6.78
CA GLN A 166 14.97 4.90 6.03
C GLN A 166 13.77 5.29 5.15
N LEU A 167 13.09 4.30 4.52
CA LEU A 167 11.85 4.55 3.78
C LEU A 167 10.75 5.11 4.67
N ALA A 168 10.64 4.62 5.91
CA ALA A 168 9.72 5.18 6.90
C ALA A 168 10.10 6.62 7.25
N ASP A 169 11.37 6.91 7.52
CA ASP A 169 11.84 8.27 7.86
C ASP A 169 11.62 9.27 6.70
N MET A 170 11.66 8.82 5.44
CA MET A 170 11.38 9.66 4.26
C MET A 170 9.96 10.23 4.24
N ILE A 171 8.98 9.56 4.86
CA ILE A 171 7.60 10.06 4.98
C ILE A 171 7.58 11.44 5.66
N THR A 172 8.46 11.69 6.63
CA THR A 172 8.56 12.99 7.28
C THR A 172 8.78 14.14 6.29
N SER A 173 9.61 13.92 5.26
CA SER A 173 9.86 14.95 4.23
C SER A 173 8.61 15.23 3.40
N ILE A 174 7.80 14.22 3.14
CA ILE A 174 6.53 14.35 2.43
C ILE A 174 5.52 15.15 3.27
N LEU A 175 5.40 14.81 4.56
CA LEU A 175 4.51 15.55 5.48
C LEU A 175 4.89 17.03 5.56
N VAL A 176 6.18 17.33 5.64
CA VAL A 176 6.68 18.72 5.69
C VAL A 176 6.38 19.45 4.38
N HIS A 177 6.59 18.79 3.22
CA HIS A 177 6.33 19.38 1.90
C HIS A 177 4.88 19.82 1.72
N PHE A 178 3.93 18.98 2.15
CA PHE A 178 2.49 19.26 2.01
C PHE A 178 1.89 19.98 3.24
N GLY A 179 2.65 20.26 4.28
CA GLY A 179 2.16 20.86 5.52
C GLY A 179 1.20 19.96 6.30
N ILE A 180 1.38 18.64 6.21
CA ILE A 180 0.55 17.65 6.89
C ILE A 180 1.08 17.45 8.32
N ASN A 181 0.25 17.74 9.33
CA ASN A 181 0.60 17.53 10.73
C ASN A 181 0.33 16.10 11.19
N TYR A 182 -0.74 15.50 10.69
CA TYR A 182 -1.17 14.13 11.01
C TYR A 182 -1.91 13.50 9.83
N PHE A 183 -1.86 12.18 9.74
CA PHE A 183 -2.45 11.43 8.63
C PHE A 183 -3.00 10.07 9.05
N LEU A 184 -3.83 9.50 8.17
CA LEU A 184 -4.26 8.11 8.20
C LEU A 184 -3.38 7.31 7.25
N GLY A 185 -2.77 6.23 7.72
CA GLY A 185 -1.96 5.35 6.89
C GLY A 185 -2.80 4.22 6.29
N PHE A 186 -2.68 4.01 4.98
CA PHE A 186 -3.27 2.89 4.26
C PHE A 186 -2.15 2.15 3.52
N GLY A 187 -1.77 0.99 4.02
CA GLY A 187 -0.61 0.25 3.50
C GLY A 187 -0.96 -1.11 2.94
N MET A 188 -0.11 -1.60 2.01
CA MET A 188 -0.15 -2.96 1.51
C MET A 188 1.24 -3.60 1.61
N GLY A 189 1.33 -4.81 2.16
CA GLY A 189 2.55 -5.62 2.25
C GLY A 189 3.75 -4.87 2.85
N ALA A 190 4.78 -4.62 2.06
CA ALA A 190 5.95 -3.84 2.46
C ALA A 190 5.59 -2.41 2.88
N GLY A 191 4.63 -1.78 2.18
CA GLY A 191 4.10 -0.46 2.54
C GLY A 191 3.43 -0.46 3.91
N SER A 192 2.70 -1.52 4.26
CA SER A 192 2.17 -1.72 5.62
C SER A 192 3.27 -1.76 6.68
N ASN A 193 4.39 -2.44 6.40
CA ASN A 193 5.53 -2.51 7.31
C ASN A 193 6.21 -1.13 7.47
N ILE A 194 6.35 -0.36 6.38
CA ILE A 194 6.90 1.01 6.40
C ILE A 194 6.04 1.93 7.27
N LEU A 195 4.72 1.92 7.08
CA LEU A 195 3.78 2.73 7.86
C LEU A 195 3.78 2.34 9.34
N ALA A 196 3.86 1.04 9.65
CA ALA A 196 3.97 0.56 11.03
C ALA A 196 5.28 1.04 11.70
N ARG A 197 6.43 1.01 10.98
CA ARG A 197 7.70 1.60 11.46
C ARG A 197 7.58 3.08 11.72
N TYR A 198 6.90 3.79 10.83
CA TYR A 198 6.66 5.21 11.01
C TYR A 198 5.84 5.50 12.27
N ALA A 199 4.74 4.78 12.48
CA ALA A 199 3.88 4.96 13.65
C ALA A 199 4.58 4.61 14.98
N LEU A 200 5.49 3.64 14.98
CA LEU A 200 6.33 3.35 16.15
C LEU A 200 7.24 4.52 16.53
N ARG A 201 7.77 5.25 15.54
CA ARG A 201 8.71 6.36 15.77
C ARG A 201 8.02 7.71 15.98
N TYR A 202 6.89 7.92 15.30
CA TYR A 202 6.18 9.20 15.26
C TYR A 202 4.69 9.03 15.56
N PRO A 203 4.33 8.50 16.74
CA PRO A 203 2.93 8.14 17.07
C PRO A 203 2.00 9.35 17.03
N ASP A 204 2.47 10.54 17.38
CA ASP A 204 1.67 11.78 17.40
C ASP A 204 1.24 12.27 16.00
N GLN A 205 1.86 11.75 14.94
CA GLN A 205 1.57 12.13 13.55
C GLN A 205 0.64 11.16 12.85
N VAL A 206 0.30 10.02 13.48
CA VAL A 206 -0.51 8.96 12.87
C VAL A 206 -1.84 8.85 13.61
N LEU A 207 -2.93 9.17 12.93
CA LEU A 207 -4.29 9.08 13.47
C LEU A 207 -4.80 7.65 13.55
N GLY A 208 -4.41 6.82 12.58
CA GLY A 208 -4.78 5.43 12.50
C GLY A 208 -4.08 4.75 11.33
N LEU A 209 -4.00 3.42 11.38
CA LEU A 209 -3.38 2.59 10.34
C LEU A 209 -4.36 1.52 9.85
N PHE A 210 -4.58 1.47 8.55
CA PHE A 210 -5.28 0.40 7.87
C PHE A 210 -4.26 -0.38 7.04
N LEU A 211 -3.89 -1.57 7.51
CA LEU A 211 -2.76 -2.33 7.02
C LEU A 211 -3.21 -3.64 6.38
N ILE A 212 -3.02 -3.75 5.08
CA ILE A 212 -3.32 -4.97 4.31
C ILE A 212 -2.04 -5.80 4.22
N ASN A 213 -2.14 -7.08 4.57
CA ASN A 213 -1.04 -8.05 4.56
C ASN A 213 0.25 -7.58 5.29
N PRO A 214 0.16 -6.93 6.46
CA PRO A 214 1.37 -6.55 7.18
C PRO A 214 2.09 -7.79 7.70
N ASN A 215 3.42 -7.71 7.72
CA ASN A 215 4.26 -8.76 8.30
C ASN A 215 5.30 -8.13 9.25
N ALA A 216 5.12 -8.36 10.54
CA ALA A 216 6.03 -7.86 11.58
C ALA A 216 7.31 -8.70 11.70
N SER A 217 7.26 -9.98 11.31
CA SER A 217 8.33 -10.95 11.47
C SER A 217 9.11 -11.13 10.17
N THR A 218 10.34 -11.60 10.30
CA THR A 218 11.16 -12.13 9.19
C THR A 218 11.19 -13.66 9.20
N HIS A 219 10.64 -14.30 10.25
CA HIS A 219 10.59 -15.75 10.40
C HIS A 219 9.39 -16.32 9.65
N GLY A 220 9.51 -17.55 9.16
CA GLY A 220 8.43 -18.23 8.40
C GLY A 220 8.49 -18.09 6.89
N TYR A 221 9.11 -17.04 6.37
CA TYR A 221 9.33 -16.82 4.93
C TYR A 221 10.73 -17.22 4.45
N TYR A 222 11.46 -18.03 5.22
CA TYR A 222 12.86 -18.33 4.92
C TYR A 222 13.07 -18.96 3.53
N GLN A 223 12.20 -19.86 3.09
CA GLN A 223 12.31 -20.44 1.76
C GLN A 223 12.01 -19.41 0.67
N TRP A 224 11.00 -18.57 0.88
CA TRP A 224 10.66 -17.48 -0.03
C TRP A 224 11.83 -16.50 -0.15
N PHE A 225 12.38 -16.05 0.96
CA PHE A 225 13.55 -15.19 0.98
C PHE A 225 14.74 -15.80 0.24
N ARG A 226 15.05 -17.07 0.48
CA ARG A 226 16.14 -17.75 -0.19
C ARG A 226 15.94 -17.84 -1.71
N ASN A 227 14.73 -18.12 -2.16
CA ASN A 227 14.40 -18.20 -3.58
C ASN A 227 14.51 -16.83 -4.25
N VAL A 228 13.97 -15.79 -3.63
CA VAL A 228 14.08 -14.41 -4.13
C VAL A 228 15.54 -13.95 -4.20
N TRP A 229 16.35 -14.27 -3.19
CA TRP A 229 17.78 -13.92 -3.18
C TRP A 229 18.55 -14.46 -4.38
N SER A 230 18.21 -15.66 -4.87
CA SER A 230 18.88 -16.27 -6.03
C SER A 230 18.65 -15.50 -7.32
N ASP A 231 17.53 -14.80 -7.45
CA ASP A 231 17.11 -14.08 -8.66
C ASP A 231 17.48 -12.58 -8.65
N LEU A 232 17.75 -12.01 -7.47
CA LEU A 232 18.11 -10.59 -7.37
C LEU A 232 19.27 -10.17 -8.29
N PRO A 233 20.36 -10.95 -8.44
CA PRO A 233 21.43 -10.57 -9.36
C PRO A 233 21.01 -10.55 -10.84
N ALA A 234 20.01 -11.36 -11.23
CA ALA A 234 19.46 -11.31 -12.58
C ALA A 234 18.60 -10.04 -12.75
N LEU A 235 17.78 -9.73 -11.76
CA LEU A 235 16.94 -8.54 -11.76
C LEU A 235 17.78 -7.25 -11.78
N GLU A 236 18.88 -7.18 -11.04
CA GLU A 236 19.82 -6.04 -11.07
C GLU A 236 20.43 -5.82 -12.47
N ARG A 237 20.55 -6.87 -13.27
CA ARG A 237 20.99 -6.80 -14.68
C ARG A 237 19.84 -6.51 -15.66
N GLY A 238 18.63 -6.28 -15.17
CA GLY A 238 17.46 -5.99 -15.99
C GLY A 238 16.63 -7.21 -16.40
N VAL A 239 16.90 -8.38 -15.83
CA VAL A 239 16.19 -9.62 -16.18
C VAL A 239 15.24 -10.02 -15.04
N LEU A 240 13.95 -9.84 -15.27
CA LEU A 240 12.90 -10.38 -14.41
C LEU A 240 12.64 -11.84 -14.81
N THR A 241 13.05 -12.78 -13.94
CA THR A 241 12.87 -14.22 -14.17
C THR A 241 11.44 -14.65 -13.86
N ASP A 242 10.96 -15.71 -14.53
CA ASP A 242 9.64 -16.28 -14.25
C ASP A 242 9.57 -16.85 -12.82
N ASN A 243 10.71 -17.35 -12.28
CA ASN A 243 10.77 -17.79 -10.90
C ASN A 243 10.56 -16.62 -9.93
N LEU A 244 11.20 -15.46 -10.14
CA LEU A 244 10.98 -14.28 -9.30
C LEU A 244 9.55 -13.78 -9.43
N MET A 245 8.96 -13.80 -10.63
CA MET A 245 7.57 -13.43 -10.84
C MET A 245 6.63 -14.34 -10.03
N SER A 246 6.82 -15.65 -10.11
CA SER A 246 6.04 -16.61 -9.30
C SER A 246 6.22 -16.41 -7.79
N GLN A 247 7.42 -15.97 -7.34
CA GLN A 247 7.63 -15.65 -5.93
C GLN A 247 6.90 -14.35 -5.52
N LEU A 248 6.81 -13.36 -6.39
CA LEU A 248 6.04 -12.14 -6.14
C LEU A 248 4.53 -12.44 -6.10
N GLU A 249 4.04 -13.25 -7.03
CA GLU A 249 2.65 -13.73 -7.00
C GLU A 249 2.32 -14.47 -5.68
N ALA A 250 3.18 -15.39 -5.27
CA ALA A 250 3.03 -16.08 -3.99
C ALA A 250 3.04 -15.12 -2.80
N HIS A 251 3.82 -14.05 -2.86
CA HIS A 251 3.85 -12.99 -1.85
C HIS A 251 2.53 -12.22 -1.81
N TRP A 252 1.98 -11.82 -2.96
CA TRP A 252 0.75 -11.03 -3.00
C TRP A 252 -0.51 -11.85 -2.70
N PHE A 253 -0.61 -13.05 -3.27
CA PHE A 253 -1.78 -13.92 -3.10
C PHE A 253 -1.72 -14.81 -1.85
N GLY A 254 -0.55 -14.89 -1.19
CA GLY A 254 -0.37 -15.70 0.03
C GLY A 254 -0.41 -17.19 -0.22
N PHE A 255 0.15 -17.65 -1.34
CA PHE A 255 0.12 -19.04 -1.82
C PHE A 255 -1.30 -19.59 -2.06
N GLY A 256 -2.29 -18.73 -2.14
CA GLY A 256 -3.64 -19.08 -2.59
C GLY A 256 -3.68 -19.35 -4.09
N LEU A 257 -4.70 -20.10 -4.53
CA LEU A 257 -4.96 -20.24 -5.97
C LEU A 257 -5.41 -18.89 -6.52
N VAL A 258 -4.73 -18.44 -7.58
CA VAL A 258 -5.11 -17.25 -8.33
C VAL A 258 -6.34 -17.60 -9.17
N GLU A 259 -7.53 -17.26 -8.71
CA GLU A 259 -8.77 -17.48 -9.45
C GLU A 259 -9.04 -16.39 -10.49
N ASN A 260 -8.50 -15.19 -10.24
CA ASN A 260 -8.70 -14.04 -11.11
C ASN A 260 -7.43 -13.78 -11.93
N ALA A 261 -7.38 -14.36 -13.13
CA ALA A 261 -6.27 -14.20 -14.06
C ALA A 261 -6.03 -12.73 -14.46
N ASP A 262 -7.06 -11.88 -14.48
CA ASP A 262 -6.95 -10.48 -14.85
C ASP A 262 -6.18 -9.68 -13.79
N VAL A 263 -6.40 -9.99 -12.52
CA VAL A 263 -5.64 -9.39 -11.41
C VAL A 263 -4.18 -9.82 -11.50
N ALA A 264 -3.90 -11.11 -11.72
CA ALA A 264 -2.53 -11.61 -11.88
C ALA A 264 -1.82 -10.95 -13.06
N ASN A 265 -2.45 -10.93 -14.23
CA ASN A 265 -1.91 -10.31 -15.45
C ASN A 265 -1.64 -8.80 -15.24
N PHE A 266 -2.51 -8.11 -14.50
CA PHE A 266 -2.27 -6.71 -14.20
C PHE A 266 -1.02 -6.52 -13.34
N TYR A 267 -0.87 -7.27 -12.25
CA TYR A 267 0.28 -7.14 -11.35
C TYR A 267 1.57 -7.59 -12.02
N GLU A 268 1.53 -8.62 -12.86
CA GLU A 268 2.65 -9.01 -13.71
C GLU A 268 3.06 -7.88 -14.66
N SER A 269 2.11 -7.30 -15.39
CA SER A 269 2.35 -6.18 -16.31
C SER A 269 2.90 -4.96 -15.57
N LEU A 270 2.35 -4.62 -14.41
CA LEU A 270 2.82 -3.55 -13.55
C LEU A 270 4.28 -3.78 -13.12
N THR A 271 4.60 -4.97 -12.62
CA THR A 271 5.96 -5.31 -12.19
C THR A 271 6.95 -5.23 -13.34
N ARG A 272 6.58 -5.71 -14.53
CA ARG A 272 7.42 -5.64 -15.73
C ARG A 272 7.66 -4.20 -16.23
N SER A 273 6.79 -3.26 -15.87
CA SER A 273 6.94 -1.83 -16.19
C SER A 273 7.88 -1.08 -15.25
N LEU A 274 8.21 -1.65 -14.09
CA LEU A 274 9.08 -1.02 -13.10
C LEU A 274 10.54 -1.08 -13.53
N ASN A 275 11.33 -0.13 -13.04
CA ASN A 275 12.78 -0.19 -13.22
C ASN A 275 13.37 -1.38 -12.45
N PRO A 276 14.04 -2.33 -13.13
CA PRO A 276 14.47 -3.58 -12.50
C PRO A 276 15.49 -3.39 -11.38
N ALA A 277 16.42 -2.44 -11.52
CA ALA A 277 17.44 -2.19 -10.50
C ALA A 277 16.83 -1.59 -9.22
N ASN A 278 15.88 -0.68 -9.38
CA ASN A 278 15.14 -0.10 -8.24
C ASN A 278 14.25 -1.13 -7.57
N LEU A 279 13.57 -1.97 -8.36
CA LEU A 279 12.79 -3.09 -7.87
C LEU A 279 13.64 -4.06 -7.06
N ALA A 280 14.81 -4.45 -7.58
CA ALA A 280 15.77 -5.31 -6.86
C ALA A 280 16.18 -4.67 -5.53
N GLY A 281 16.41 -3.36 -5.53
CA GLY A 281 16.74 -2.60 -4.32
C GLY A 281 15.62 -2.65 -3.27
N TYR A 282 14.37 -2.43 -3.67
CA TYR A 282 13.22 -2.45 -2.76
C TYR A 282 12.96 -3.86 -2.20
N ILE A 283 13.00 -4.89 -3.06
CA ILE A 283 12.89 -6.29 -2.64
C ILE A 283 13.98 -6.60 -1.62
N ARG A 284 15.25 -6.24 -1.90
CA ARG A 284 16.37 -6.47 -0.99
C ARG A 284 16.13 -5.80 0.37
N SER A 285 15.68 -4.54 0.37
CA SER A 285 15.40 -3.81 1.62
C SER A 285 14.29 -4.47 2.43
N TYR A 286 13.28 -5.04 1.75
CA TYR A 286 12.22 -5.77 2.41
C TYR A 286 12.68 -7.11 2.96
N VAL A 287 13.54 -7.83 2.23
CA VAL A 287 14.12 -9.11 2.65
C VAL A 287 15.08 -8.93 3.84
N ASP A 288 15.95 -7.91 3.78
CA ASP A 288 16.97 -7.62 4.81
C ASP A 288 16.42 -6.86 6.03
N ARG A 289 15.11 -6.59 6.07
CA ARG A 289 14.52 -5.80 7.15
C ARG A 289 14.70 -6.44 8.51
N THR A 290 14.83 -5.61 9.52
CA THR A 290 14.70 -6.03 10.93
C THR A 290 13.23 -6.37 11.23
N PRO A 291 12.92 -7.33 12.12
CA PRO A 291 11.57 -7.51 12.64
C PRO A 291 11.06 -6.22 13.28
N LEU A 292 9.74 -6.00 13.24
CA LEU A 292 9.13 -4.95 14.05
C LEU A 292 9.26 -5.34 15.54
N PRO A 293 9.77 -4.43 16.39
CA PRO A 293 10.01 -4.73 17.82
C PRO A 293 8.71 -4.66 18.64
N LEU A 294 7.64 -5.33 18.15
CA LEU A 294 6.33 -5.27 18.77
C LEU A 294 6.28 -6.17 20.02
N VAL A 295 5.83 -5.58 21.13
CA VAL A 295 5.60 -6.28 22.39
C VAL A 295 4.20 -5.95 22.89
N ARG A 296 3.40 -6.98 23.17
CA ARG A 296 2.04 -6.81 23.69
C ARG A 296 2.07 -6.19 25.08
N PRO A 297 1.35 -5.09 25.32
CA PRO A 297 1.25 -4.50 26.64
C PRO A 297 0.62 -5.51 27.65
N ILE A 298 1.26 -5.72 28.77
CA ILE A 298 0.72 -6.54 29.84
C ILE A 298 -0.23 -5.68 30.67
N PRO A 299 -1.51 -6.08 30.87
CA PRO A 299 -2.42 -5.38 31.74
C PRO A 299 -1.91 -5.46 33.19
N GLY A 300 -1.62 -4.32 33.79
CA GLY A 300 -1.17 -4.22 35.18
C GLY A 300 -1.06 -2.75 35.60
N PRO A 301 -0.97 -2.47 36.93
CA PRO A 301 -0.61 -1.13 37.36
C PRO A 301 0.75 -0.77 36.74
N PRO A 302 0.97 0.49 36.37
CA PRO A 302 2.28 0.94 35.88
C PRO A 302 3.32 0.55 36.93
N MET A 303 4.29 -0.27 36.52
CA MET A 303 5.41 -0.60 37.43
C MET A 303 6.09 0.72 37.81
N PRO A 304 6.23 1.02 39.11
CA PRO A 304 6.99 2.20 39.50
C PRO A 304 8.41 2.04 38.99
N ASP A 305 8.86 3.01 38.21
CA ASP A 305 10.27 3.19 37.81
C ASP A 305 10.91 2.13 36.90
N THR A 306 10.22 1.61 35.89
CA THR A 306 10.93 1.27 34.67
C THR A 306 11.28 2.60 34.01
N HIS A 307 12.45 3.16 34.33
CA HIS A 307 13.11 4.16 33.51
C HIS A 307 13.13 3.57 32.10
N THR A 308 12.24 4.04 31.23
CA THR A 308 12.32 3.73 29.80
C THR A 308 13.69 4.23 29.39
N ASN A 309 14.60 3.29 29.19
CA ASN A 309 15.93 3.59 28.73
C ASN A 309 15.75 4.43 27.45
N PRO A 310 16.22 5.69 27.39
CA PRO A 310 16.01 6.55 26.22
C PRO A 310 16.62 5.95 24.94
N ASN A 311 17.36 4.85 25.06
CA ASN A 311 17.94 4.09 23.96
C ASN A 311 17.13 2.84 23.58
N GLU A 312 16.05 2.50 24.28
CA GLU A 312 15.18 1.41 23.86
C GLU A 312 14.27 1.85 22.72
N GLU A 313 14.21 1.02 21.68
CA GLU A 313 13.29 1.27 20.54
C GLU A 313 11.84 1.10 21.02
N PRO A 314 10.92 2.01 20.57
CA PRO A 314 9.51 1.90 20.92
C PRO A 314 8.94 0.56 20.42
N SER A 315 8.28 -0.16 21.32
CA SER A 315 7.78 -1.53 21.09
C SER A 315 6.25 -1.62 20.99
N VAL A 316 5.54 -0.51 21.16
CA VAL A 316 4.08 -0.46 21.11
C VAL A 316 3.62 0.60 20.13
N ILE A 317 2.75 0.21 19.20
CA ILE A 317 2.05 1.18 18.34
C ILE A 317 0.92 1.80 19.18
N LEU A 318 0.98 3.12 19.38
CA LEU A 318 0.06 3.85 20.24
C LEU A 318 -1.20 4.35 19.53
N THR A 319 -1.27 4.23 18.21
CA THR A 319 -2.44 4.58 17.40
C THR A 319 -3.34 3.37 17.15
N GLU A 320 -4.58 3.63 16.74
CA GLU A 320 -5.52 2.58 16.34
C GLU A 320 -5.06 1.90 15.02
N VAL A 321 -5.15 0.58 14.96
CA VAL A 321 -4.70 -0.21 13.81
C VAL A 321 -5.78 -1.21 13.40
N CYS A 322 -6.06 -1.28 12.10
CA CYS A 322 -6.83 -2.34 11.50
C CYS A 322 -5.89 -3.22 10.66
N LEU A 323 -5.77 -4.48 11.03
CA LEU A 323 -4.99 -5.49 10.31
C LEU A 323 -5.93 -6.30 9.41
N VAL A 324 -5.61 -6.36 8.11
CA VAL A 324 -6.48 -6.96 7.09
C VAL A 324 -5.74 -7.98 6.25
N THR A 325 -6.38 -9.11 5.97
CA THR A 325 -5.95 -10.08 4.94
C THR A 325 -7.13 -10.92 4.47
N GLY A 326 -6.95 -11.72 3.41
CA GLY A 326 -7.93 -12.70 2.98
C GLY A 326 -7.82 -14.02 3.77
N ASP A 327 -8.92 -14.72 3.98
CA ASP A 327 -8.96 -15.99 4.71
C ASP A 327 -8.37 -17.16 3.91
N ARG A 328 -8.32 -17.03 2.58
CA ARG A 328 -7.67 -18.01 1.68
C ARG A 328 -6.16 -17.84 1.58
N ALA A 329 -5.61 -16.71 2.06
CA ALA A 329 -4.19 -16.43 2.09
C ALA A 329 -3.53 -16.97 3.37
N VAL A 330 -3.36 -18.29 3.45
CA VAL A 330 -2.98 -19.02 4.68
C VAL A 330 -1.70 -18.47 5.32
N GLU A 331 -0.64 -18.22 4.53
CA GLU A 331 0.63 -17.75 5.07
C GLU A 331 0.55 -16.28 5.52
N LEU A 332 -0.17 -15.42 4.79
CA LEU A 332 -0.42 -14.04 5.18
C LEU A 332 -1.29 -13.99 6.45
N SER A 333 -2.28 -14.87 6.55
CA SER A 333 -3.14 -14.99 7.74
C SER A 333 -2.33 -15.38 8.99
N ARG A 334 -1.36 -16.27 8.87
CA ARG A 334 -0.44 -16.62 9.98
C ARG A 334 0.43 -15.43 10.40
N ALA A 335 1.01 -14.72 9.41
CA ALA A 335 1.82 -13.54 9.69
C ALA A 335 1.01 -12.44 10.36
N LEU A 336 -0.24 -12.25 9.91
CA LEU A 336 -1.17 -11.29 10.50
C LEU A 336 -1.54 -11.68 11.94
N ALA A 337 -1.82 -12.97 12.19
CA ALA A 337 -2.15 -13.47 13.52
C ALA A 337 -0.96 -13.33 14.49
N ASP A 338 0.28 -13.61 14.03
CA ASP A 338 1.49 -13.38 14.82
C ASP A 338 1.66 -11.90 15.19
N MET A 339 1.48 -11.00 14.22
CA MET A 339 1.53 -9.55 14.46
C MET A 339 0.45 -9.12 15.46
N ASN A 340 -0.80 -9.54 15.26
CA ASN A 340 -1.91 -9.22 16.16
C ASN A 340 -1.65 -9.71 17.61
N GLY A 341 -1.03 -10.88 17.75
CA GLY A 341 -0.66 -11.43 19.06
C GLY A 341 0.33 -10.57 19.84
N ARG A 342 1.11 -9.74 19.15
CA ARG A 342 2.11 -8.82 19.75
C ARG A 342 1.62 -7.40 19.92
N MET A 343 0.41 -7.07 19.44
CA MET A 343 -0.14 -5.72 19.50
C MET A 343 -1.08 -5.52 20.70
N ASP A 344 -1.37 -4.24 21.00
CA ASP A 344 -2.36 -3.89 22.01
C ASP A 344 -3.78 -4.25 21.51
N PRO A 345 -4.47 -5.19 22.15
CA PRO A 345 -5.80 -5.64 21.73
C PRO A 345 -6.87 -4.54 21.88
N LYS A 346 -6.61 -3.48 22.66
CA LYS A 346 -7.55 -2.36 22.82
C LYS A 346 -7.54 -1.43 21.62
N ARG A 347 -6.43 -1.42 20.86
CA ARG A 347 -6.18 -0.53 19.72
C ARG A 347 -6.09 -1.25 18.39
N THR A 348 -6.23 -2.59 18.39
CA THR A 348 -6.04 -3.39 17.19
C THR A 348 -7.32 -4.10 16.81
N GLN A 349 -7.78 -3.83 15.59
CA GLN A 349 -8.84 -4.57 14.92
C GLN A 349 -8.21 -5.61 14.00
N PHE A 350 -8.75 -6.82 14.01
CA PHE A 350 -8.27 -7.93 13.19
C PHE A 350 -9.38 -8.36 12.23
N LEU A 351 -9.14 -8.21 10.93
CA LEU A 351 -10.12 -8.44 9.89
C LEU A 351 -9.64 -9.51 8.91
N MET A 352 -10.40 -10.60 8.84
CA MET A 352 -10.25 -11.63 7.81
C MET A 352 -11.33 -11.43 6.76
N MET A 353 -10.93 -11.16 5.52
CA MET A 353 -11.86 -11.00 4.40
C MET A 353 -12.24 -12.38 3.87
N PRO A 354 -13.55 -12.75 3.91
CA PRO A 354 -13.97 -14.07 3.47
C PRO A 354 -13.83 -14.23 1.97
N ASP A 355 -13.47 -15.46 1.57
CA ASP A 355 -13.31 -15.89 0.19
C ASP A 355 -12.28 -15.07 -0.62
N CYS A 356 -11.35 -14.40 0.08
CA CYS A 356 -10.31 -13.60 -0.54
C CYS A 356 -8.92 -14.21 -0.31
N THR A 357 -8.04 -14.02 -1.29
CA THR A 357 -6.59 -14.18 -1.15
C THR A 357 -5.97 -12.93 -0.50
N GLY A 358 -4.67 -12.71 -0.64
CA GLY A 358 -4.04 -11.46 -0.20
C GLY A 358 -4.47 -10.21 -0.97
N MET A 359 -5.12 -10.39 -2.14
CA MET A 359 -5.52 -9.30 -3.04
C MET A 359 -6.94 -8.78 -2.74
N VAL A 360 -7.19 -8.49 -1.48
CA VAL A 360 -8.52 -8.09 -0.96
C VAL A 360 -9.08 -6.82 -1.61
N MET A 361 -8.23 -5.93 -2.11
CA MET A 361 -8.65 -4.70 -2.79
C MET A 361 -9.33 -4.97 -4.13
N GLU A 362 -8.90 -6.00 -4.82
CA GLU A 362 -9.39 -6.40 -6.14
C GLU A 362 -10.52 -7.43 -6.04
N GLU A 363 -10.40 -8.35 -5.09
CA GLU A 363 -11.33 -9.48 -4.97
C GLU A 363 -12.65 -9.09 -4.30
N ASN A 364 -12.61 -8.20 -3.30
CA ASN A 364 -13.82 -7.75 -2.62
C ASN A 364 -13.75 -6.27 -2.20
N PRO A 365 -13.66 -5.32 -3.17
CA PRO A 365 -13.51 -3.90 -2.88
C PRO A 365 -14.66 -3.33 -2.04
N SER A 366 -15.91 -3.69 -2.34
CA SER A 366 -17.08 -3.16 -1.62
C SER A 366 -17.04 -3.49 -0.13
N LYS A 367 -16.70 -4.73 0.22
CA LYS A 367 -16.59 -5.14 1.62
C LYS A 367 -15.39 -4.49 2.31
N LEU A 368 -14.27 -4.35 1.59
CA LEU A 368 -13.09 -3.68 2.11
C LEU A 368 -13.37 -2.20 2.40
N ILE A 369 -14.03 -1.50 1.48
CA ILE A 369 -14.44 -0.09 1.64
C ILE A 369 -15.36 0.08 2.83
N MET A 370 -16.33 -0.82 3.00
CA MET A 370 -17.22 -0.83 4.17
C MET A 370 -16.44 -0.96 5.48
N ASN A 371 -15.50 -1.89 5.54
CA ASN A 371 -14.66 -2.09 6.72
C ASN A 371 -13.73 -0.89 6.97
N PHE A 372 -13.19 -0.29 5.91
CA PHE A 372 -12.39 0.93 6.04
C PHE A 372 -13.23 2.09 6.57
N LEU A 373 -14.47 2.25 6.11
CA LEU A 373 -15.41 3.23 6.65
C LEU A 373 -15.72 2.98 8.14
N HIS A 374 -15.93 1.72 8.53
CA HIS A 374 -16.12 1.37 9.96
C HIS A 374 -14.87 1.70 10.79
N PHE A 375 -13.67 1.41 10.28
CA PHE A 375 -12.44 1.80 10.94
C PHE A 375 -12.32 3.32 11.11
N LEU A 376 -12.58 4.10 10.06
CA LEU A 376 -12.57 5.56 10.13
C LEU A 376 -13.53 6.11 11.19
N ARG A 377 -14.69 5.51 11.31
CA ARG A 377 -15.68 5.85 12.36
C ARG A 377 -15.18 5.50 13.75
N SER A 378 -14.54 4.35 13.92
CA SER A 378 -14.05 3.92 15.24
C SER A 378 -12.98 4.86 15.80
N ILE A 379 -12.23 5.54 14.93
CA ILE A 379 -11.22 6.54 15.31
C ILE A 379 -11.76 7.99 15.31
N GLY A 380 -13.10 8.14 15.23
CA GLY A 380 -13.76 9.44 15.34
C GLY A 380 -13.82 10.28 14.06
N HIS A 381 -13.41 9.72 12.91
CA HIS A 381 -13.52 10.38 11.62
C HIS A 381 -14.78 9.93 10.87
N VAL A 382 -15.37 10.80 10.05
CA VAL A 382 -16.52 10.50 9.17
C VAL A 382 -17.79 10.08 9.91
N ILE A 383 -18.40 10.98 10.60
CA ILE A 383 -19.51 10.68 11.53
C ILE A 383 -20.85 10.46 10.83
N ASN A 384 -21.09 11.03 9.64
CA ASN A 384 -22.45 11.15 9.08
C ASN A 384 -22.77 10.25 7.88
N LEU A 385 -21.97 9.23 7.62
CA LEU A 385 -22.16 8.35 6.47
C LEU A 385 -22.69 6.98 6.89
N THR A 386 -23.89 6.62 6.41
CA THR A 386 -24.41 5.27 6.57
C THR A 386 -24.05 4.40 5.37
N PRO A 387 -23.92 3.08 5.55
CA PRO A 387 -23.68 2.15 4.44
C PRO A 387 -24.73 2.25 3.33
N GLU A 388 -25.98 2.54 3.68
CA GLU A 388 -27.07 2.73 2.72
C GLU A 388 -26.86 3.97 1.86
N LYS A 389 -26.48 5.09 2.48
CA LYS A 389 -26.19 6.34 1.77
C LYS A 389 -24.98 6.18 0.85
N MET A 390 -23.98 5.41 1.28
CA MET A 390 -22.81 5.09 0.47
C MET A 390 -23.18 4.28 -0.78
N ARG A 391 -24.02 3.25 -0.62
CA ARG A 391 -24.52 2.44 -1.75
C ARG A 391 -25.36 3.29 -2.71
N GLN A 392 -26.23 4.14 -2.18
CA GLN A 392 -27.05 5.01 -3.02
C GLN A 392 -26.20 5.94 -3.87
N GLN A 393 -25.20 6.61 -3.27
CA GLN A 393 -24.28 7.48 -3.99
C GLN A 393 -23.45 6.73 -5.05
N ALA A 394 -23.05 5.49 -4.74
CA ALA A 394 -22.36 4.64 -5.70
C ALA A 394 -23.25 4.28 -6.90
N THR A 395 -24.51 3.96 -6.64
CA THR A 395 -25.50 3.66 -7.69
C THR A 395 -25.76 4.87 -8.57
N ASP A 396 -25.98 6.04 -7.96
CA ASP A 396 -26.23 7.29 -8.68
C ASP A 396 -25.02 7.67 -9.56
N LEU A 397 -23.80 7.47 -9.05
CA LEU A 397 -22.57 7.73 -9.81
C LEU A 397 -22.38 6.74 -10.95
N GLN A 398 -22.64 5.46 -10.71
CA GLN A 398 -22.55 4.42 -11.74
C GLN A 398 -23.51 4.71 -12.89
N GLN A 399 -24.70 5.21 -12.58
CA GLN A 399 -25.70 5.60 -13.56
C GLN A 399 -25.27 6.83 -14.36
N SER A 400 -24.71 7.85 -13.71
CA SER A 400 -24.18 9.03 -14.40
C SER A 400 -22.97 8.71 -15.31
N MET A 401 -22.10 7.80 -14.88
CA MET A 401 -20.96 7.34 -15.69
C MET A 401 -21.41 6.55 -16.93
N LEU A 402 -22.49 5.79 -16.82
CA LEU A 402 -23.09 5.09 -17.97
C LEU A 402 -23.72 6.04 -18.98
N GLU A 403 -24.27 7.17 -18.49
CA GLU A 403 -24.86 8.22 -19.34
C GLU A 403 -23.79 9.06 -20.08
N GLU A 404 -22.57 9.17 -19.53
CA GLU A 404 -21.45 9.89 -20.12
C GLU A 404 -20.62 9.05 -21.12
N LEU A 405 -20.83 7.72 -21.17
CA LEU A 405 -20.13 6.85 -22.12
C LEU A 405 -20.68 7.09 -23.54
N PRO A 406 -19.81 7.22 -24.56
CA PRO A 406 -20.26 7.30 -25.95
C PRO A 406 -21.07 6.05 -26.31
N GLU A 407 -22.14 6.24 -27.12
CA GLU A 407 -23.09 5.17 -27.50
C GLU A 407 -22.43 3.90 -28.07
N THR A 408 -21.21 4.02 -28.56
CA THR A 408 -20.41 2.89 -29.07
C THR A 408 -19.89 1.94 -27.98
N CYS A 409 -19.96 2.35 -26.68
CA CYS A 409 -19.49 1.58 -25.54
C CYS A 409 -20.64 1.02 -24.69
N LEU A 410 -21.89 1.28 -25.06
CA LEU A 410 -23.05 0.75 -24.34
C LEU A 410 -23.30 -0.71 -24.78
N PRO A 411 -23.50 -1.65 -23.82
CA PRO A 411 -23.92 -2.99 -24.16
C PRO A 411 -25.28 -2.92 -24.92
N ALA A 412 -25.37 -3.65 -26.03
CA ALA A 412 -26.56 -3.68 -26.86
C ALA A 412 -27.81 -3.92 -25.99
N LYS A 413 -28.75 -2.96 -26.00
CA LYS A 413 -30.05 -3.13 -25.35
C LYS A 413 -30.71 -4.36 -25.94
N LEU A 414 -30.97 -5.37 -25.13
CA LEU A 414 -31.88 -6.46 -25.47
C LEU A 414 -33.25 -5.81 -25.75
N VAL A 415 -33.54 -5.65 -27.03
CA VAL A 415 -34.89 -5.33 -27.49
C VAL A 415 -35.73 -6.60 -27.30
N MET A 416 -36.47 -6.65 -26.20
CA MET A 416 -37.54 -7.63 -26.08
C MET A 416 -38.64 -7.23 -27.06
N GLU A 417 -38.72 -7.92 -28.19
CA GLU A 417 -39.90 -7.83 -29.05
C GLU A 417 -41.09 -8.42 -28.30
N PRO A 418 -42.24 -7.77 -28.27
CA PRO A 418 -43.42 -8.35 -27.71
C PRO A 418 -43.92 -9.48 -28.63
N GLU A 419 -43.98 -10.68 -28.08
CA GLU A 419 -44.69 -11.79 -28.73
C GLU A 419 -46.15 -11.40 -28.95
N VAL A 420 -46.60 -11.47 -30.20
CA VAL A 420 -47.97 -11.33 -30.64
C VAL A 420 -48.68 -12.66 -30.51
#